data_65d552c1609b2d9581c4fd2d62edd894
#
_entry.id   65d552c1609b2d9581c4fd2d62edd894
#
_cell.length_a   1.000
_cell.length_b   1.000
_cell.length_c   1.000
_cell.angle_alpha   90.00
_cell.angle_beta   90.00
_cell.angle_gamma   90.00
#
_symmetry.space_group_name_H-M   'P 1'
#
loop_
_entity.id
_entity.type
_entity.pdbx_description
1 polymer ?
#
loop_
_entity_poly.entity_id
_entity_poly.type
_entity_poly.pdbx_seq_one_letter_code
_entity_poly.pdbx_strand_id
1 'polypeptide(L)'
;MVEYQASAPSQLDGIFHALGDATRRRMLQALAGGERTVGQLAEPFAMSLAAASKHVRTLEQAGLVQREVRGRTHLCRLDPAPLADAHHWLAAYERFWTQRLDVLEQLLRQADGSASGPPAVTPSLAPPAAPARPDPTPRTPRNKGPRR
;
A
#
# COMPACT_ATOMS: atom_id res chain seq x y z
N MET A 1 -0.16 23.48 14.53
CA MET A 1 -1.11 22.85 13.60
C MET A 1 -0.30 22.18 12.51
N VAL A 2 -0.11 20.90 12.58
CA VAL A 2 0.54 20.15 11.51
C VAL A 2 -0.55 19.88 10.49
N GLU A 3 -0.56 20.63 9.38
CA GLU A 3 -1.38 20.29 8.23
C GLU A 3 -0.86 18.97 7.66
N TYR A 4 -1.59 17.94 7.95
CA TYR A 4 -1.39 16.65 7.30
C TYR A 4 -1.89 16.78 5.86
N GLN A 5 -0.97 17.09 4.96
CA GLN A 5 -1.26 16.97 3.52
C GLN A 5 -1.47 15.48 3.25
N ALA A 6 -2.74 15.10 3.17
CA ALA A 6 -3.10 13.80 2.65
C ALA A 6 -2.45 13.68 1.27
N SER A 7 -1.50 12.77 1.14
CA SER A 7 -0.86 12.45 -0.15
C SER A 7 -1.94 12.29 -1.21
N ALA A 8 -1.76 12.92 -2.35
CA ALA A 8 -2.73 12.86 -3.42
C ALA A 8 -3.10 11.39 -3.72
N PRO A 9 -4.36 11.07 -4.01
CA PRO A 9 -4.80 9.69 -4.25
C PRO A 9 -3.92 8.91 -5.23
N SER A 10 -3.39 9.59 -6.24
CA SER A 10 -2.47 9.02 -7.22
C SER A 10 -1.12 8.58 -6.65
N GLN A 11 -0.62 9.26 -5.63
CA GLN A 11 0.65 8.90 -4.98
C GLN A 11 0.47 7.65 -4.12
N LEU A 12 -0.61 7.56 -3.36
CA LEU A 12 -0.93 6.41 -2.54
C LEU A 12 -1.17 5.16 -3.40
N ASP A 13 -1.86 5.30 -4.54
CA ASP A 13 -2.06 4.23 -5.50
C ASP A 13 -0.73 3.69 -6.03
N GLY A 14 0.21 4.57 -6.36
CA GLY A 14 1.57 4.19 -6.79
C GLY A 14 2.33 3.42 -5.72
N ILE A 15 2.22 3.83 -4.46
CA ILE A 15 2.85 3.14 -3.33
C ILE A 15 2.29 1.73 -3.18
N PHE A 16 0.98 1.56 -3.15
CA PHE A 16 0.36 0.24 -3.03
C PHE A 16 0.60 -0.64 -4.25
N HIS A 17 0.62 -0.07 -5.44
CA HIS A 17 1.00 -0.82 -6.64
C HIS A 17 2.44 -1.35 -6.54
N ALA A 18 3.39 -0.52 -6.12
CA ALA A 18 4.77 -0.93 -5.92
C ALA A 18 4.89 -2.02 -4.85
N LEU A 19 4.17 -1.89 -3.73
CA LEU A 19 4.16 -2.87 -2.64
C LEU A 19 3.36 -4.15 -2.96
N GLY A 20 2.58 -4.16 -4.03
CA GLY A 20 1.77 -5.30 -4.44
C GLY A 20 2.56 -6.51 -4.97
N ASP A 21 3.85 -6.37 -5.19
CA ASP A 21 4.74 -7.42 -5.71
C ASP A 21 5.69 -7.92 -4.63
N ALA A 22 5.79 -9.24 -4.47
CA ALA A 22 6.62 -9.85 -3.43
C ALA A 22 8.12 -9.57 -3.63
N THR A 23 8.59 -9.57 -4.87
CA THR A 23 9.99 -9.28 -5.21
C THR A 23 10.35 -7.86 -4.80
N ARG A 24 9.50 -6.90 -5.12
CA ARG A 24 9.72 -5.50 -4.74
C ARG A 24 9.73 -5.30 -3.23
N ARG A 25 8.83 -5.97 -2.49
CA ARG A 25 8.85 -5.92 -1.02
C ARG A 25 10.15 -6.47 -0.44
N ARG A 26 10.68 -7.57 -0.98
CA ARG A 26 11.96 -8.14 -0.55
C ARG A 26 13.14 -7.24 -0.90
N MET A 27 13.11 -6.56 -2.04
CA MET A 27 14.11 -5.55 -2.39
C MET A 27 14.12 -4.38 -1.40
N LEU A 28 12.94 -3.89 -1.00
CA LEU A 28 12.82 -2.85 0.03
C LEU A 28 13.36 -3.30 1.38
N GLN A 29 13.11 -4.55 1.78
CA GLN A 29 13.67 -5.11 3.01
C GLN A 29 15.20 -5.14 2.97
N ALA A 30 15.77 -5.49 1.83
CA ALA A 30 17.23 -5.46 1.66
C ALA A 30 17.79 -4.04 1.75
N LEU A 31 17.09 -3.04 1.21
CA LEU A 31 17.47 -1.64 1.27
C LEU A 31 17.29 -1.02 2.66
N ALA A 32 16.41 -1.57 3.48
CA ALA A 32 16.27 -1.14 4.87
C ALA A 32 17.54 -1.43 5.69
N GLY A 33 18.33 -2.41 5.30
CA GLY A 33 19.62 -2.73 5.88
C GLY A 33 20.80 -1.88 5.35
N GLY A 34 20.55 -1.00 4.38
CA GLY A 34 21.56 -0.13 3.78
C GLY A 34 21.48 -0.05 2.26
N GLU A 35 22.26 0.86 1.69
CA GLU A 35 22.35 1.06 0.25
C GLU A 35 22.82 -0.22 -0.48
N ARG A 36 22.27 -0.46 -1.66
CA ARG A 36 22.66 -1.59 -2.52
C ARG A 36 22.62 -1.19 -3.98
N THR A 37 23.49 -1.80 -4.76
CA THR A 37 23.42 -1.68 -6.21
C THR A 37 22.26 -2.49 -6.79
N VAL A 38 21.82 -2.16 -8.00
CA VAL A 38 20.78 -2.94 -8.71
C VAL A 38 21.20 -4.40 -8.86
N GLY A 39 22.50 -4.66 -9.15
CA GLY A 39 23.06 -6.01 -9.22
C GLY A 39 22.93 -6.78 -7.91
N GLN A 40 23.24 -6.15 -6.80
CA GLN A 40 23.08 -6.74 -5.46
C GLN A 40 21.62 -7.04 -5.11
N LEU A 41 20.70 -6.21 -5.57
CA LEU A 41 19.27 -6.43 -5.38
C LEU A 41 18.75 -7.60 -6.26
N ALA A 42 19.33 -7.81 -7.43
CA ALA A 42 18.97 -8.91 -8.34
C ALA A 42 19.46 -10.28 -7.87
N GLU A 43 20.59 -10.31 -7.19
CA GLU A 43 21.33 -11.55 -6.86
C GLU A 43 20.47 -12.61 -6.16
N PRO A 44 19.67 -12.29 -5.10
CA PRO A 44 18.87 -13.29 -4.39
C PRO A 44 17.73 -13.92 -5.20
N PHE A 45 17.37 -13.33 -6.35
CA PHE A 45 16.19 -13.71 -7.12
C PHE A 45 16.49 -14.48 -8.40
N ALA A 46 17.76 -14.71 -8.71
CA ALA A 46 18.18 -15.33 -9.97
C ALA A 46 17.56 -14.69 -11.22
N MET A 47 17.34 -13.39 -11.19
CA MET A 47 16.78 -12.61 -12.31
C MET A 47 17.88 -11.84 -13.05
N SER A 48 17.58 -11.45 -14.28
CA SER A 48 18.47 -10.59 -15.07
C SER A 48 18.55 -9.18 -14.47
N LEU A 49 19.65 -8.49 -14.77
CA LEU A 49 19.83 -7.09 -14.39
C LEU A 49 18.70 -6.19 -14.97
N ALA A 50 18.26 -6.48 -16.20
CA ALA A 50 17.15 -5.78 -16.83
C ALA A 50 15.82 -5.94 -16.07
N ALA A 51 15.53 -7.15 -15.61
CA ALA A 51 14.33 -7.42 -14.79
C ALA A 51 14.41 -6.71 -13.45
N ALA A 52 15.53 -6.76 -12.76
CA ALA A 52 15.77 -6.06 -11.52
C ALA A 52 15.63 -4.54 -11.68
N SER A 53 16.17 -3.99 -12.78
CA SER A 53 16.03 -2.55 -13.10
C SER A 53 14.58 -2.12 -13.28
N LYS A 54 13.72 -2.97 -13.84
CA LYS A 54 12.28 -2.69 -13.97
C LYS A 54 11.60 -2.62 -12.59
N HIS A 55 11.90 -3.54 -11.69
CA HIS A 55 11.38 -3.50 -10.33
C HIS A 55 11.86 -2.25 -9.57
N VAL A 56 13.13 -1.92 -9.69
CA VAL A 56 13.71 -0.71 -9.07
C VAL A 56 13.05 0.55 -9.64
N ARG A 57 12.80 0.61 -10.95
CA ARG A 57 12.11 1.74 -11.57
C ARG A 57 10.69 1.92 -11.03
N THR A 58 9.95 0.84 -10.84
CA THR A 58 8.62 0.90 -10.24
C THR A 58 8.67 1.44 -8.81
N LEU A 59 9.62 1.00 -8.01
CA LEU A 59 9.85 1.51 -6.66
C LEU A 59 10.28 2.99 -6.65
N GLU A 60 11.10 3.39 -7.60
CA GLU A 60 11.55 4.76 -7.78
C GLU A 60 10.40 5.70 -8.17
N GLN A 61 9.54 5.26 -9.08
CA GLN A 61 8.35 6.02 -9.49
C GLN A 61 7.34 6.20 -8.35
N ALA A 62 7.28 5.26 -7.43
CA ALA A 62 6.46 5.37 -6.22
C ALA A 62 7.12 6.22 -5.12
N GLY A 63 8.36 6.69 -5.34
CA GLY A 63 9.12 7.46 -4.36
C GLY A 63 9.74 6.64 -3.23
N LEU A 64 9.66 5.30 -3.29
CA LEU A 64 10.18 4.39 -2.25
C LEU A 64 11.68 4.17 -2.33
N VAL A 65 12.26 4.41 -3.49
CA VAL A 65 13.69 4.24 -3.76
C VAL A 65 14.23 5.49 -4.44
N GLN A 66 15.38 5.93 -3.98
CA GLN A 66 16.21 6.92 -4.65
C GLN A 66 17.38 6.19 -5.29
N ARG A 67 17.62 6.45 -6.58
CA ARG A 67 18.72 5.88 -7.33
C ARG A 67 19.74 6.96 -7.65
N GLU A 68 20.99 6.70 -7.28
CA GLU A 68 22.13 7.53 -7.60
C GLU A 68 23.04 6.80 -8.60
N VAL A 69 23.36 7.46 -9.71
CA VAL A 69 24.28 6.91 -10.70
C VAL A 69 25.68 7.38 -10.38
N ARG A 70 26.59 6.44 -10.05
CA ARG A 70 28.00 6.68 -9.84
C ARG A 70 28.81 5.92 -10.89
N GLY A 71 29.19 6.59 -11.97
CA GLY A 71 29.83 5.95 -13.11
C GLY A 71 28.93 4.92 -13.76
N ARG A 72 29.33 3.63 -13.76
CA ARG A 72 28.53 2.51 -14.28
C ARG A 72 27.67 1.85 -13.21
N THR A 73 27.76 2.30 -11.96
CA THR A 73 27.06 1.72 -10.84
C THR A 73 25.80 2.52 -10.52
N HIS A 74 24.67 1.83 -10.41
CA HIS A 74 23.41 2.39 -9.94
C HIS A 74 23.20 2.00 -8.48
N LEU A 75 23.36 2.96 -7.58
CA LEU A 75 23.19 2.76 -6.16
C LEU A 75 21.78 3.13 -5.74
N CYS A 76 21.10 2.21 -5.07
CA CYS A 76 19.74 2.37 -4.61
C CYS A 76 19.71 2.59 -3.08
N ARG A 77 18.85 3.51 -2.66
CA ARG A 77 18.61 3.85 -1.26
C ARG A 77 17.12 3.86 -0.99
N LEU A 78 16.70 3.33 0.16
CA LEU A 78 15.32 3.41 0.62
C LEU A 78 14.98 4.84 1.01
N ASP A 79 13.84 5.32 0.52
CA ASP A 79 13.16 6.50 1.04
C ASP A 79 11.95 6.03 1.86
N PRO A 80 11.96 6.17 3.19
CA PRO A 80 10.87 5.68 4.03
C PRO A 80 9.64 6.59 4.05
N ALA A 81 9.71 7.81 3.54
CA ALA A 81 8.62 8.79 3.64
C ALA A 81 7.30 8.28 3.02
N PRO A 82 7.28 7.69 1.81
CA PRO A 82 6.04 7.14 1.25
C PRO A 82 5.47 5.95 2.06
N LEU A 83 6.33 5.19 2.75
CA LEU A 83 5.86 4.11 3.64
C LEU A 83 5.11 4.68 4.85
N ALA A 84 5.50 5.85 5.35
CA ALA A 84 4.78 6.53 6.40
C ALA A 84 3.36 6.92 5.97
N ASP A 85 3.19 7.36 4.73
CA ASP A 85 1.88 7.69 4.16
C ASP A 85 0.97 6.46 4.06
N ALA A 86 1.51 5.35 3.55
CA ALA A 86 0.79 4.08 3.50
C ALA A 86 0.43 3.57 4.90
N HIS A 87 1.36 3.64 5.85
CA HIS A 87 1.12 3.27 7.23
C HIS A 87 0.00 4.11 7.85
N HIS A 88 0.02 5.41 7.64
CA HIS A 88 -1.01 6.30 8.16
C HIS A 88 -2.41 5.96 7.61
N TRP A 89 -2.51 5.67 6.33
CA TRP A 89 -3.76 5.22 5.72
C TRP A 89 -4.24 3.90 6.33
N LEU A 90 -3.34 2.92 6.52
CA LEU A 90 -3.65 1.64 7.15
C LEU A 90 -4.00 1.77 8.64
N ALA A 91 -3.43 2.74 9.34
CA ALA A 91 -3.68 2.96 10.77
C ALA A 91 -5.16 3.27 11.10
N ALA A 92 -5.90 3.82 10.13
CA ALA A 92 -7.35 4.02 10.29
C ALA A 92 -8.10 2.68 10.41
N TYR A 93 -7.65 1.65 9.69
CA TYR A 93 -8.20 0.29 9.77
C TYR A 93 -7.72 -0.47 11.00
N GLU A 94 -6.48 -0.24 11.42
CA GLU A 94 -5.95 -0.81 12.67
C GLU A 94 -6.79 -0.40 13.87
N ARG A 95 -7.13 0.89 13.99
CA ARG A 95 -8.03 1.38 15.05
C ARG A 95 -9.40 0.71 15.00
N PHE A 96 -9.94 0.47 13.83
CA PHE A 96 -11.19 -0.26 13.64
C PHE A 96 -11.12 -1.70 14.19
N TRP A 97 -10.05 -2.41 13.91
CA TRP A 97 -9.82 -3.76 14.42
C TRP A 97 -9.60 -3.77 15.93
N THR A 98 -8.81 -2.85 16.47
CA THR A 98 -8.53 -2.72 17.90
C THR A 98 -9.82 -2.49 18.68
N GLN A 99 -10.67 -1.57 18.26
CA GLN A 99 -11.95 -1.34 18.91
C GLN A 99 -12.86 -2.57 18.90
N ARG A 100 -12.86 -3.33 17.82
CA ARG A 100 -13.64 -4.57 17.75
C ARG A 100 -13.10 -5.67 18.65
N LEU A 101 -11.79 -5.79 18.76
CA LEU A 101 -11.16 -6.73 19.69
C LEU A 101 -11.42 -6.35 21.14
N ASP A 102 -11.38 -5.08 21.48
CA ASP A 102 -11.71 -4.58 22.82
C ASP A 102 -13.16 -4.92 23.21
N VAL A 103 -14.10 -4.74 22.28
CA VAL A 103 -15.51 -5.11 22.49
C VAL A 103 -15.65 -6.62 22.69
N LEU A 104 -14.97 -7.42 21.88
CA LEU A 104 -14.98 -8.88 22.00
C LEU A 104 -14.42 -9.34 23.35
N GLU A 105 -13.31 -8.74 23.80
CA GLU A 105 -12.71 -9.03 25.10
C GLU A 105 -13.67 -8.70 26.24
N GLN A 106 -14.37 -7.56 26.18
CA GLN A 106 -15.38 -7.19 27.17
C GLN A 106 -16.53 -8.19 27.20
N LEU A 107 -17.02 -8.64 26.04
CA LEU A 107 -18.08 -9.64 25.95
C LEU A 107 -17.65 -10.99 26.54
N LEU A 108 -16.43 -11.41 26.26
CA LEU A 108 -15.89 -12.66 26.84
C LEU A 108 -15.76 -12.58 28.36
N ARG A 109 -15.28 -11.46 28.90
CA ARG A 109 -15.20 -11.25 30.35
C ARG A 109 -16.56 -11.25 31.00
N GLN A 110 -17.59 -10.70 30.36
CA GLN A 110 -18.96 -10.73 30.83
C GLN A 110 -19.56 -12.14 30.77
N ALA A 111 -19.24 -12.92 29.75
CA ALA A 111 -19.68 -14.30 29.61
C ALA A 111 -19.06 -15.22 30.69
N ASP A 112 -17.80 -15.00 31.04
CA ASP A 112 -17.11 -15.75 32.09
C ASP A 112 -17.60 -15.36 33.51
N GLY A 113 -18.15 -14.13 33.64
CA GLY A 113 -18.71 -13.63 34.91
C GLY A 113 -20.20 -13.86 35.12
N SER A 114 -20.95 -14.32 34.13
CA SER A 114 -22.41 -14.54 34.20
C SER A 114 -22.77 -15.83 33.50
N ALA A 115 -23.03 -16.86 34.23
CA ALA A 115 -23.75 -18.03 33.74
C ALA A 115 -25.24 -17.69 33.54
N SER A 116 -25.56 -16.83 32.53
CA SER A 116 -26.95 -16.54 32.14
C SER A 116 -26.93 -15.97 30.71
N GLY A 117 -27.35 -16.81 29.76
CA GLY A 117 -27.88 -16.59 28.45
C GLY A 117 -27.16 -15.61 27.51
N PRO A 118 -26.97 -15.97 26.23
CA PRO A 118 -26.29 -15.10 25.27
C PRO A 118 -27.16 -13.91 24.89
N PRO A 119 -26.65 -12.65 24.94
CA PRO A 119 -27.32 -11.58 24.25
C PRO A 119 -27.11 -11.78 22.74
N ALA A 120 -28.21 -11.85 22.01
CA ALA A 120 -28.18 -11.85 20.57
C ALA A 120 -27.70 -10.48 20.06
N VAL A 121 -26.40 -10.33 19.90
CA VAL A 121 -25.82 -9.20 19.17
C VAL A 121 -25.26 -9.76 17.87
N THR A 122 -26.02 -9.59 16.81
CA THR A 122 -25.50 -9.79 15.46
C THR A 122 -24.50 -8.65 15.18
N PRO A 123 -23.19 -8.92 15.11
CA PRO A 123 -22.28 -7.88 14.64
C PRO A 123 -22.54 -7.66 13.16
N SER A 124 -22.98 -6.47 12.81
CA SER A 124 -23.00 -6.03 11.42
C SER A 124 -21.55 -6.04 10.89
N LEU A 125 -21.25 -7.07 10.12
CA LEU A 125 -19.95 -7.28 9.46
C LEU A 125 -19.81 -6.46 8.18
N ALA A 126 -20.48 -5.31 8.08
CA ALA A 126 -20.27 -4.44 6.94
C ALA A 126 -18.94 -3.70 7.12
N PRO A 127 -17.97 -3.91 6.22
CA PRO A 127 -16.78 -3.07 6.17
C PRO A 127 -17.21 -1.62 5.91
N PRO A 128 -16.45 -0.61 6.38
CA PRO A 128 -16.72 0.77 6.01
C PRO A 128 -16.77 0.86 4.48
N ALA A 129 -17.80 1.51 3.97
CA ALA A 129 -17.98 1.70 2.53
C ALA A 129 -16.69 2.28 1.96
N ALA A 130 -16.09 1.58 1.00
CA ALA A 130 -15.01 2.12 0.23
C ALA A 130 -15.46 3.46 -0.38
N PRO A 131 -14.61 4.49 -0.43
CA PRO A 131 -14.98 5.74 -1.08
C PRO A 131 -15.45 5.41 -2.50
N ALA A 132 -16.63 5.91 -2.86
CA ALA A 132 -17.26 5.67 -4.14
C ALA A 132 -16.26 5.93 -5.27
N ARG A 133 -16.08 4.95 -6.14
CA ARG A 133 -15.35 5.16 -7.38
C ARG A 133 -16.04 6.27 -8.15
N PRO A 134 -15.33 7.27 -8.68
CA PRO A 134 -15.95 8.23 -9.58
C PRO A 134 -16.53 7.46 -10.77
N ASP A 135 -17.80 7.74 -11.07
CA ASP A 135 -18.50 7.16 -12.20
C ASP A 135 -17.69 7.34 -13.48
N PRO A 136 -17.59 6.30 -14.31
CA PRO A 136 -16.99 6.46 -15.63
C PRO A 136 -17.85 7.45 -16.42
N THR A 137 -17.24 8.57 -16.79
CA THR A 137 -17.86 9.58 -17.67
C THR A 137 -18.49 8.89 -18.88
N PRO A 138 -19.75 9.22 -19.25
CA PRO A 138 -20.38 8.63 -20.41
C PRO A 138 -19.57 8.99 -21.66
N ARG A 139 -19.16 7.96 -22.39
CA ARG A 139 -18.51 8.11 -23.70
C ARG A 139 -19.47 8.87 -24.61
N THR A 140 -19.11 10.05 -25.03
CA THR A 140 -19.76 10.79 -26.10
C THR A 140 -19.79 9.94 -27.37
N PRO A 141 -20.93 9.78 -28.03
CA PRO A 141 -21.00 9.04 -29.28
C PRO A 141 -20.25 9.77 -30.38
N ARG A 142 -19.31 9.06 -30.99
CA ARG A 142 -18.49 9.54 -32.11
C ARG A 142 -19.42 9.83 -33.29
N ASN A 143 -19.63 11.11 -33.57
CA ASN A 143 -20.38 11.59 -34.73
C ASN A 143 -19.66 11.17 -36.02
N LYS A 144 -20.27 10.24 -36.76
CA LYS A 144 -19.86 9.93 -38.14
C LYS A 144 -20.36 11.05 -39.02
N GLY A 145 -19.45 11.93 -39.45
CA GLY A 145 -19.72 12.90 -40.53
C GLY A 145 -19.97 12.21 -41.89
N PRO A 146 -20.74 12.84 -42.76
CA PRO A 146 -21.17 12.22 -44.02
C PRO A 146 -20.01 12.14 -45.01
N ARG A 147 -19.95 10.98 -45.69
CA ARG A 147 -19.10 10.81 -46.88
C ARG A 147 -19.64 11.62 -48.04
N ARG A 148 -18.83 12.39 -48.68
CA ARG A 148 -18.93 12.77 -50.11
C ARG A 148 -17.67 12.32 -50.81
#